data_d31b7b1f642ac5da94b985c426259c6f
#
_entry.id   d31b7b1f642ac5da94b985c426259c6f
#
_cell.length_a   1.000
_cell.length_b   1.000
_cell.length_c   1.000
_cell.angle_alpha   90.00
_cell.angle_beta   90.00
_cell.angle_gamma   90.00
#
_symmetry.space_group_name_H-M   'P 1'
#
loop_
_entity.id
_entity.type
_entity.pdbx_description
1 polymer ?
#
loop_
_entity_poly.entity_id
_entity_poly.type
_entity_poly.pdbx_seq_one_letter_code
_entity_poly.pdbx_strand_id
1 'polypeptide(L)'
;MARVTYFHDVTVEAHEGQTLLDVSIRNRIPHHHQCGAQARCTTCRVQILEGISHISPRNPIEQRVASQRGWDEFTRLACQTRVHGDVIVRRLLHNPQDIIVLDLDEVHGVAAGEGKELEVTILFSDIRNFTAQSEKNLPYDVVYFLNRHFTAAAEPVLNNNGFIDKYIGDGILAAFGTRGESPANTCRNAVRAALGMQDVAKRLSPVFEQEFNFSLRIGIGIHFGTVILGRIGHPGKRQITVIGDTVNMASRIESMTKELGVPLLVSDSVVAHLPGALRLGPPTEALLKGRAGSTLLYPCEGFSEPDTILLVQSSFDRVAVRSKEFGERFYANLFKANPEVRSLFQNDLAAQTKMLVSMLRSLVKGLNRLHEIEGGLRELGKRHRSYKITPTDYDKVARALLLTLEEFLAEDFTPEIRHAWRTVFGTIAVTMVEAAED
;
A
#
# COMPACT_ATOMS: atom_id res chain seq x y z
N MET A 1 -39.70 15.60 0.37
CA MET A 1 -38.37 15.26 0.82
C MET A 1 -37.92 14.04 0.04
N ALA A 2 -36.68 14.01 -0.42
CA ALA A 2 -36.07 12.89 -1.16
C ALA A 2 -35.40 11.95 -0.19
N ARG A 3 -35.31 10.67 -0.50
CA ARG A 3 -34.54 9.68 0.28
C ARG A 3 -33.26 9.32 -0.43
N VAL A 4 -32.16 9.41 0.30
CA VAL A 4 -30.83 8.93 -0.16
C VAL A 4 -30.50 7.65 0.59
N THR A 5 -30.42 6.54 -0.14
CA THR A 5 -30.02 5.24 0.39
C THR A 5 -28.55 5.00 0.07
N TYR A 6 -27.71 4.95 1.09
CA TYR A 6 -26.31 4.52 0.96
C TYR A 6 -26.26 3.01 0.98
N PHE A 7 -25.87 2.43 -0.14
CA PHE A 7 -25.91 0.98 -0.38
C PHE A 7 -25.13 0.20 0.71
N HIS A 8 -25.79 -0.78 1.32
CA HIS A 8 -25.33 -1.55 2.46
C HIS A 8 -25.04 -0.74 3.74
N ASP A 9 -25.62 0.45 3.88
CA ASP A 9 -25.40 1.27 5.06
C ASP A 9 -26.76 1.81 5.58
N VAL A 10 -27.15 3.01 5.24
CA VAL A 10 -28.31 3.69 5.83
C VAL A 10 -29.13 4.43 4.77
N THR A 11 -30.44 4.59 5.03
CA THR A 11 -31.31 5.48 4.27
C THR A 11 -31.63 6.73 5.11
N VAL A 12 -31.42 7.91 4.51
CA VAL A 12 -31.61 9.20 5.16
C VAL A 12 -32.42 10.13 4.28
N GLU A 13 -33.07 11.12 4.92
CA GLU A 13 -33.79 12.15 4.20
C GLU A 13 -32.89 13.27 3.72
N ALA A 14 -33.13 13.73 2.51
CA ALA A 14 -32.48 14.87 1.90
C ALA A 14 -33.48 16.00 1.65
N HIS A 15 -33.03 17.24 1.89
CA HIS A 15 -33.78 18.40 1.45
C HIS A 15 -33.50 18.65 -0.03
N GLU A 16 -34.47 19.18 -0.72
CA GLU A 16 -34.37 19.51 -2.13
C GLU A 16 -33.17 20.44 -2.40
N GLY A 17 -32.35 20.08 -3.39
CA GLY A 17 -31.19 20.86 -3.80
C GLY A 17 -29.92 20.66 -2.97
N GLN A 18 -29.95 19.87 -1.89
CA GLN A 18 -28.74 19.48 -1.19
C GLN A 18 -27.84 18.61 -2.09
N THR A 19 -26.53 18.74 -1.95
CA THR A 19 -25.61 17.79 -2.58
C THR A 19 -25.57 16.46 -1.82
N LEU A 20 -25.23 15.37 -2.48
CA LEU A 20 -25.03 14.07 -1.83
C LEU A 20 -24.00 14.14 -0.70
N LEU A 21 -22.99 15.03 -0.82
CA LEU A 21 -21.99 15.24 0.24
C LEU A 21 -22.62 15.98 1.43
N ASP A 22 -23.44 17.03 1.21
CA ASP A 22 -24.13 17.74 2.29
C ASP A 22 -25.04 16.80 3.09
N VAL A 23 -25.76 15.91 2.38
CA VAL A 23 -26.59 14.87 2.99
C VAL A 23 -25.75 13.93 3.87
N SER A 24 -24.59 13.49 3.38
CA SER A 24 -23.68 12.64 4.17
C SER A 24 -23.19 13.34 5.43
N ILE A 25 -22.68 14.58 5.29
CA ILE A 25 -22.12 15.35 6.41
C ILE A 25 -23.16 15.62 7.47
N ARG A 26 -24.36 16.08 7.06
CA ARG A 26 -25.46 16.40 7.97
C ARG A 26 -25.90 15.19 8.80
N ASN A 27 -25.92 14.01 8.18
CA ASN A 27 -26.34 12.78 8.84
C ASN A 27 -25.17 12.02 9.48
N ARG A 28 -23.98 12.64 9.61
CA ARG A 28 -22.77 12.05 10.20
C ARG A 28 -22.32 10.76 9.52
N ILE A 29 -22.63 10.63 8.22
CA ILE A 29 -22.19 9.50 7.41
C ILE A 29 -20.75 9.78 6.95
N PRO A 30 -19.76 8.95 7.30
CA PRO A 30 -18.37 9.15 6.87
C PRO A 30 -18.29 9.24 5.34
N HIS A 31 -17.78 10.35 4.81
CA HIS A 31 -17.66 10.58 3.38
C HIS A 31 -16.42 11.42 3.08
N HIS A 32 -15.44 10.81 2.38
CA HIS A 32 -14.20 11.52 2.06
C HIS A 32 -14.46 12.68 1.11
N HIS A 33 -13.86 13.83 1.40
CA HIS A 33 -13.95 15.06 0.60
C HIS A 33 -12.72 15.95 0.77
N GLN A 34 -11.56 15.41 0.42
CA GLN A 34 -10.23 15.98 0.69
C GLN A 34 -10.06 17.45 0.25
N CYS A 35 -10.75 17.89 -0.80
CA CYS A 35 -10.66 19.27 -1.28
C CYS A 35 -11.70 20.23 -0.66
N GLY A 36 -12.44 19.82 0.38
CA GLY A 36 -13.49 20.66 0.97
C GLY A 36 -14.62 21.01 -0.01
N ALA A 37 -15.11 20.06 -0.77
CA ALA A 37 -16.23 20.20 -1.73
C ALA A 37 -15.94 21.07 -2.98
N GLN A 38 -14.67 21.38 -3.28
CA GLN A 38 -14.29 22.29 -4.37
C GLN A 38 -14.15 21.59 -5.75
N ALA A 39 -14.54 20.33 -5.89
CA ALA A 39 -14.35 19.50 -7.09
C ALA A 39 -12.92 19.44 -7.64
N ARG A 40 -11.91 19.64 -6.76
CA ARG A 40 -10.47 19.57 -7.06
C ARG A 40 -9.85 18.21 -6.76
N CYS A 41 -10.64 17.25 -6.29
CA CYS A 41 -10.25 15.87 -6.05
C CYS A 41 -11.40 14.95 -6.44
N THR A 42 -11.13 13.64 -6.40
CA THR A 42 -12.14 12.62 -6.71
C THR A 42 -12.54 11.81 -5.47
N THR A 43 -12.14 12.24 -4.28
CA THR A 43 -12.33 11.45 -3.05
C THR A 43 -13.78 11.36 -2.57
N CYS A 44 -14.66 12.25 -3.03
CA CYS A 44 -16.08 12.19 -2.73
C CYS A 44 -16.89 11.42 -3.80
N ARG A 45 -16.24 10.57 -4.59
CA ARG A 45 -16.90 9.80 -5.65
C ARG A 45 -17.99 8.87 -5.10
N VAL A 46 -19.10 8.85 -5.81
CA VAL A 46 -20.18 7.91 -5.61
C VAL A 46 -20.61 7.28 -6.92
N GLN A 47 -21.10 6.07 -6.86
CA GLN A 47 -21.80 5.42 -7.96
C GLN A 47 -23.30 5.50 -7.72
N ILE A 48 -24.05 5.99 -8.68
CA ILE A 48 -25.51 5.98 -8.65
C ILE A 48 -25.96 4.59 -9.09
N LEU A 49 -26.64 3.87 -8.20
CA LEU A 49 -27.17 2.54 -8.48
C LEU A 49 -28.59 2.62 -9.02
N GLU A 50 -29.40 3.54 -8.46
CA GLU A 50 -30.78 3.80 -8.89
C GLU A 50 -31.11 5.27 -8.73
N GLY A 51 -32.03 5.78 -9.54
CA GLY A 51 -32.50 7.16 -9.46
C GLY A 51 -31.63 8.19 -10.16
N ILE A 52 -30.95 7.82 -11.25
CA ILE A 52 -30.11 8.74 -12.04
C ILE A 52 -30.89 9.97 -12.55
N SER A 53 -32.17 9.83 -12.83
CA SER A 53 -33.09 10.94 -13.24
C SER A 53 -33.44 11.88 -12.08
N HIS A 54 -33.15 11.50 -10.84
CA HIS A 54 -33.48 12.25 -9.63
C HIS A 54 -32.27 13.05 -9.09
N ILE A 55 -31.21 13.18 -9.87
CA ILE A 55 -30.07 14.01 -9.52
C ILE A 55 -29.81 15.06 -10.59
N SER A 56 -29.09 16.11 -10.20
CA SER A 56 -28.68 17.15 -11.15
C SER A 56 -27.80 16.59 -12.27
N PRO A 57 -27.86 17.13 -13.49
CA PRO A 57 -26.85 16.86 -14.51
C PRO A 57 -25.47 17.30 -14.02
N ARG A 58 -24.40 16.75 -14.61
CA ARG A 58 -23.04 17.19 -14.30
C ARG A 58 -22.87 18.67 -14.67
N ASN A 59 -22.32 19.43 -13.73
CA ASN A 59 -21.90 20.78 -14.03
C ASN A 59 -20.57 20.77 -14.85
N PRO A 60 -20.14 21.90 -15.44
CA PRO A 60 -18.93 21.92 -16.28
C PRO A 60 -17.66 21.44 -15.57
N ILE A 61 -17.53 21.65 -14.25
CA ILE A 61 -16.36 21.24 -13.48
C ILE A 61 -16.36 19.72 -13.31
N GLU A 62 -17.48 19.14 -12.88
CA GLU A 62 -17.64 17.70 -12.75
C GLU A 62 -17.49 17.00 -14.11
N GLN A 63 -18.07 17.57 -15.19
CA GLN A 63 -17.96 17.00 -16.52
C GLN A 63 -16.50 16.95 -17.00
N ARG A 64 -15.69 17.96 -16.70
CA ARG A 64 -14.26 17.97 -17.03
C ARG A 64 -13.53 16.83 -16.34
N VAL A 65 -13.77 16.65 -15.02
CA VAL A 65 -13.18 15.56 -14.24
C VAL A 65 -13.61 14.21 -14.78
N ALA A 66 -14.91 14.03 -15.06
CA ALA A 66 -15.45 12.79 -15.60
C ALA A 66 -14.82 12.42 -16.94
N SER A 67 -14.69 13.40 -17.86
CA SER A 67 -14.06 13.19 -19.18
C SER A 67 -12.58 12.82 -19.05
N GLN A 68 -11.83 13.49 -18.17
CA GLN A 68 -10.42 13.17 -17.92
C GLN A 68 -10.19 11.76 -17.33
N ARG A 69 -11.18 11.26 -16.62
CA ARG A 69 -11.13 9.96 -15.91
C ARG A 69 -11.86 8.83 -16.64
N GLY A 70 -12.50 9.11 -17.78
CA GLY A 70 -13.28 8.13 -18.53
C GLY A 70 -14.51 7.61 -17.77
N TRP A 71 -15.12 8.42 -16.88
CA TRP A 71 -16.25 8.00 -16.08
C TRP A 71 -17.53 7.85 -16.91
N ASP A 72 -18.29 6.81 -16.60
CA ASP A 72 -19.65 6.63 -17.06
C ASP A 72 -20.61 7.68 -16.47
N GLU A 73 -21.87 7.68 -16.89
CA GLU A 73 -22.88 8.62 -16.37
C GLU A 73 -23.25 8.37 -14.91
N PHE A 74 -23.00 7.17 -14.39
CA PHE A 74 -23.36 6.74 -13.05
C PHE A 74 -22.31 7.13 -12.00
N THR A 75 -21.07 7.38 -12.40
CA THR A 75 -20.00 7.80 -11.48
C THR A 75 -20.02 9.31 -11.31
N ARG A 76 -20.28 9.80 -10.09
CA ARG A 76 -20.53 11.19 -9.79
C ARG A 76 -19.65 11.72 -8.66
N LEU A 77 -19.43 13.03 -8.64
CA LEU A 77 -18.85 13.73 -7.48
C LEU A 77 -19.97 14.12 -6.51
N ALA A 78 -20.01 13.51 -5.32
CA ALA A 78 -21.03 13.79 -4.32
C ALA A 78 -21.12 15.28 -3.94
N CYS A 79 -20.02 16.00 -3.97
CA CYS A 79 -19.98 17.44 -3.69
C CYS A 79 -20.58 18.32 -4.81
N GLN A 80 -20.83 17.76 -5.98
CA GLN A 80 -21.39 18.49 -7.14
C GLN A 80 -22.76 17.99 -7.52
N THR A 81 -23.17 16.82 -7.05
CA THR A 81 -24.42 16.15 -7.41
C THR A 81 -25.53 16.51 -6.46
N ARG A 82 -26.53 17.26 -6.94
CA ARG A 82 -27.72 17.65 -6.16
C ARG A 82 -28.83 16.62 -6.28
N VAL A 83 -29.58 16.43 -5.20
CA VAL A 83 -30.64 15.46 -5.09
C VAL A 83 -32.01 16.17 -5.29
N HIS A 84 -32.87 15.59 -6.16
CA HIS A 84 -34.20 16.07 -6.45
C HIS A 84 -35.30 15.02 -6.20
N GLY A 85 -34.91 13.75 -5.97
CA GLY A 85 -35.81 12.63 -5.68
C GLY A 85 -35.08 11.46 -5.04
N ASP A 86 -35.76 10.34 -4.89
CA ASP A 86 -35.20 9.14 -4.25
C ASP A 86 -34.04 8.57 -5.08
N VAL A 87 -32.90 8.26 -4.43
CA VAL A 87 -31.71 7.78 -5.07
C VAL A 87 -30.99 6.72 -4.20
N ILE A 88 -30.44 5.68 -4.85
CA ILE A 88 -29.56 4.70 -4.21
C ILE A 88 -28.15 4.95 -4.69
N VAL A 89 -27.22 5.17 -3.76
CA VAL A 89 -25.83 5.50 -4.06
C VAL A 89 -24.86 4.58 -3.32
N ARG A 90 -23.76 4.27 -3.95
CA ARG A 90 -22.60 3.60 -3.34
C ARG A 90 -21.49 4.61 -3.17
N ARG A 91 -21.01 4.81 -1.94
CA ARG A 91 -19.75 5.56 -1.73
C ARG A 91 -18.57 4.72 -2.21
N LEU A 92 -17.77 5.27 -3.09
CA LEU A 92 -16.64 4.56 -3.66
C LEU A 92 -15.38 4.62 -2.78
N LEU A 93 -15.32 5.60 -1.85
CA LEU A 93 -14.23 5.73 -0.87
C LEU A 93 -14.82 5.77 0.54
N HIS A 94 -14.52 4.76 1.34
CA HIS A 94 -14.92 4.70 2.75
C HIS A 94 -13.81 5.16 3.70
N ASN A 95 -12.54 4.93 3.32
CA ASN A 95 -11.35 5.39 4.06
C ASN A 95 -10.17 5.60 3.08
N PRO A 96 -9.04 6.19 3.51
CA PRO A 96 -7.87 6.37 2.64
C PRO A 96 -7.31 5.08 2.02
N GLN A 97 -7.59 3.92 2.63
CA GLN A 97 -7.14 2.62 2.11
C GLN A 97 -8.04 2.12 0.96
N ASP A 98 -9.27 2.61 0.86
CA ASP A 98 -10.19 2.27 -0.24
C ASP A 98 -9.72 2.86 -1.58
N ILE A 99 -8.87 3.88 -1.56
CA ILE A 99 -8.23 4.44 -2.76
C ILE A 99 -7.48 3.35 -3.52
N ILE A 100 -6.79 2.47 -2.81
CA ILE A 100 -6.01 1.37 -3.41
C ILE A 100 -6.93 0.39 -4.14
N VAL A 101 -8.08 0.07 -3.57
CA VAL A 101 -9.04 -0.87 -4.17
C VAL A 101 -9.70 -0.30 -5.43
N LEU A 102 -9.95 1.00 -5.46
CA LEU A 102 -10.59 1.66 -6.61
C LEU A 102 -9.62 1.95 -7.75
N ASP A 103 -8.36 2.27 -7.44
CA ASP A 103 -7.30 2.34 -8.45
C ASP A 103 -7.08 0.99 -9.15
N LEU A 104 -7.38 -0.13 -8.47
CA LEU A 104 -7.33 -1.46 -9.07
C LEU A 104 -8.42 -1.67 -10.13
N ASP A 105 -9.63 -1.15 -9.92
CA ASP A 105 -10.71 -1.24 -10.90
C ASP A 105 -10.44 -0.36 -12.14
N GLU A 106 -9.74 0.77 -11.99
CA GLU A 106 -9.39 1.69 -13.08
C GLU A 106 -8.03 1.35 -13.75
N VAL A 107 -7.07 0.81 -12.97
CA VAL A 107 -5.69 0.56 -13.46
C VAL A 107 -5.57 -0.74 -14.24
N HIS A 108 -6.42 -1.74 -13.97
CA HIS A 108 -6.30 -3.04 -14.64
C HIS A 108 -7.07 -3.15 -15.96
N GLY A 109 -7.91 -2.16 -16.30
CA GLY A 109 -8.63 -2.12 -17.59
C GLY A 109 -9.45 -3.38 -17.87
N VAL A 110 -9.88 -4.10 -16.81
CA VAL A 110 -10.67 -5.32 -16.94
C VAL A 110 -12.15 -4.93 -16.96
N ALA A 111 -12.72 -4.92 -18.15
CA ALA A 111 -14.15 -4.75 -18.33
C ALA A 111 -14.93 -5.86 -17.61
N ALA A 112 -16.17 -5.57 -17.20
CA ALA A 112 -17.01 -6.55 -16.52
C ALA A 112 -17.24 -7.77 -17.43
N GLY A 113 -16.61 -8.90 -17.09
CA GLY A 113 -16.76 -10.17 -17.79
C GLY A 113 -15.54 -10.64 -18.60
N GLU A 114 -14.49 -9.84 -18.70
CA GLU A 114 -13.25 -10.20 -19.40
C GLU A 114 -12.12 -10.50 -18.41
N GLY A 115 -11.41 -11.61 -18.61
CA GLY A 115 -10.15 -11.90 -17.95
C GLY A 115 -8.99 -11.39 -18.81
N LYS A 116 -7.99 -10.79 -18.19
CA LYS A 116 -6.74 -10.35 -18.84
C LYS A 116 -5.63 -11.33 -18.51
N GLU A 117 -4.96 -11.86 -19.53
CA GLU A 117 -3.76 -12.66 -19.35
C GLU A 117 -2.57 -11.76 -19.03
N LEU A 118 -1.87 -12.05 -17.94
CA LEU A 118 -0.74 -11.28 -17.45
C LEU A 118 0.39 -12.20 -16.97
N GLU A 119 1.62 -11.75 -17.18
CA GLU A 119 2.79 -12.33 -16.53
C GLU A 119 3.02 -11.63 -15.20
N VAL A 120 2.94 -12.36 -14.11
CA VAL A 120 3.01 -11.82 -12.74
C VAL A 120 3.88 -12.70 -11.85
N THR A 121 4.35 -12.11 -10.76
CA THR A 121 4.96 -12.86 -9.67
C THR A 121 3.92 -13.06 -8.58
N ILE A 122 3.67 -14.31 -8.22
CA ILE A 122 2.76 -14.68 -7.12
C ILE A 122 3.57 -14.95 -5.87
N LEU A 123 3.13 -14.36 -4.77
CA LEU A 123 3.61 -14.62 -3.42
C LEU A 123 2.49 -15.28 -2.62
N PHE A 124 2.79 -16.42 -2.02
CA PHE A 124 1.94 -17.07 -1.05
C PHE A 124 2.66 -17.14 0.28
N SER A 125 2.03 -16.72 1.38
CA SER A 125 2.60 -16.83 2.72
C SER A 125 1.61 -17.50 3.65
N ASP A 126 2.12 -18.24 4.65
CA ASP A 126 1.32 -18.93 5.66
C ASP A 126 2.02 -18.92 7.02
N ILE A 127 1.24 -18.96 8.12
CA ILE A 127 1.79 -18.98 9.48
C ILE A 127 2.15 -20.40 9.87
N ARG A 128 3.34 -20.61 10.39
CA ARG A 128 3.82 -21.92 10.82
C ARG A 128 3.05 -22.44 12.02
N ASN A 129 2.56 -23.67 11.89
CA ASN A 129 1.85 -24.38 12.96
C ASN A 129 0.60 -23.63 13.48
N PHE A 130 -0.02 -22.81 12.63
CA PHE A 130 -1.18 -22.02 13.01
C PHE A 130 -2.32 -22.86 13.59
N THR A 131 -2.73 -23.94 12.93
CA THR A 131 -3.82 -24.81 13.38
C THR A 131 -3.61 -25.30 14.82
N ALA A 132 -2.42 -25.85 15.12
CA ALA A 132 -2.12 -26.36 16.45
C ALA A 132 -2.02 -25.26 17.52
N GLN A 133 -1.73 -24.03 17.13
CA GLN A 133 -1.67 -22.88 18.04
C GLN A 133 -3.04 -22.25 18.23
N SER A 134 -3.85 -22.16 17.19
CA SER A 134 -5.21 -21.63 17.26
C SER A 134 -6.14 -22.48 18.12
N GLU A 135 -5.95 -23.82 18.13
CA GLU A 135 -6.70 -24.72 19.00
C GLU A 135 -6.47 -24.48 20.49
N LYS A 136 -5.33 -23.87 20.86
CA LYS A 136 -4.97 -23.56 22.27
C LYS A 136 -5.45 -22.19 22.74
N ASN A 137 -5.93 -21.35 21.83
CA ASN A 137 -6.32 -19.97 22.09
C ASN A 137 -7.84 -19.80 21.95
N LEU A 138 -8.40 -18.77 22.59
CA LEU A 138 -9.79 -18.43 22.43
C LEU A 138 -10.06 -17.90 20.99
N PRO A 139 -11.23 -18.17 20.39
CA PRO A 139 -11.51 -17.73 19.02
C PRO A 139 -11.32 -16.24 18.77
N TYR A 140 -11.67 -15.40 19.75
CA TYR A 140 -11.50 -13.94 19.61
C TYR A 140 -10.03 -13.51 19.67
N ASP A 141 -9.19 -14.19 20.42
CA ASP A 141 -7.74 -13.95 20.46
C ASP A 141 -7.11 -14.34 19.13
N VAL A 142 -7.57 -15.45 18.52
CA VAL A 142 -7.15 -15.89 17.20
C VAL A 142 -7.48 -14.81 16.16
N VAL A 143 -8.69 -14.24 16.16
CA VAL A 143 -9.08 -13.15 15.26
C VAL A 143 -8.24 -11.89 15.51
N TYR A 144 -7.97 -11.55 16.76
CA TYR A 144 -7.18 -10.38 17.12
C TYR A 144 -5.74 -10.47 16.59
N PHE A 145 -5.03 -11.58 16.85
CA PHE A 145 -3.66 -11.71 16.38
C PHE A 145 -3.57 -11.89 14.86
N LEU A 146 -4.55 -12.55 14.20
CA LEU A 146 -4.60 -12.60 12.73
C LEU A 146 -4.74 -11.22 12.12
N ASN A 147 -5.67 -10.39 12.61
CA ASN A 147 -5.83 -9.02 12.12
C ASN A 147 -4.56 -8.20 12.34
N ARG A 148 -3.90 -8.35 13.48
CA ARG A 148 -2.65 -7.67 13.76
C ARG A 148 -1.52 -8.12 12.84
N HIS A 149 -1.42 -9.44 12.59
CA HIS A 149 -0.48 -10.00 11.62
C HIS A 149 -0.77 -9.49 10.21
N PHE A 150 -1.99 -9.65 9.73
CA PHE A 150 -2.38 -9.25 8.38
C PHE A 150 -2.17 -7.75 8.13
N THR A 151 -2.55 -6.90 9.07
CA THR A 151 -2.31 -5.47 8.96
C THR A 151 -0.83 -5.15 8.77
N ALA A 152 0.03 -5.78 9.56
CA ALA A 152 1.47 -5.51 9.49
C ALA A 152 2.14 -6.18 8.28
N ALA A 153 1.75 -7.42 7.92
CA ALA A 153 2.32 -8.17 6.81
C ALA A 153 1.84 -7.66 5.43
N ALA A 154 0.68 -6.99 5.38
CA ALA A 154 0.18 -6.35 4.16
C ALA A 154 1.02 -5.14 3.73
N GLU A 155 1.56 -4.37 4.67
CA GLU A 155 2.34 -3.16 4.35
C GLU A 155 3.54 -3.44 3.42
N PRO A 156 4.42 -4.43 3.66
CA PRO A 156 5.49 -4.78 2.72
C PRO A 156 4.98 -5.14 1.33
N VAL A 157 3.85 -5.83 1.20
CA VAL A 157 3.24 -6.15 -0.09
C VAL A 157 2.82 -4.88 -0.82
N LEU A 158 2.04 -4.03 -0.15
CA LEU A 158 1.51 -2.78 -0.73
C LEU A 158 2.61 -1.77 -1.06
N ASN A 159 3.63 -1.68 -0.21
CA ASN A 159 4.79 -0.80 -0.42
C ASN A 159 5.64 -1.22 -1.62
N ASN A 160 5.52 -2.48 -2.07
CA ASN A 160 6.24 -3.03 -3.21
C ASN A 160 5.34 -3.31 -4.42
N ASN A 161 4.29 -2.51 -4.64
CA ASN A 161 3.36 -2.59 -5.77
C ASN A 161 2.61 -3.92 -5.86
N GLY A 162 2.53 -4.67 -4.76
CA GLY A 162 1.77 -5.90 -4.69
C GLY A 162 0.26 -5.63 -4.59
N PHE A 163 -0.49 -6.48 -5.23
CA PHE A 163 -1.93 -6.60 -5.11
C PHE A 163 -2.24 -7.76 -4.16
N ILE A 164 -2.85 -7.48 -3.01
CA ILE A 164 -3.35 -8.54 -2.11
C ILE A 164 -4.64 -9.07 -2.71
N ASP A 165 -4.58 -10.28 -3.25
CA ASP A 165 -5.73 -10.91 -3.85
C ASP A 165 -6.75 -11.33 -2.79
N LYS A 166 -6.29 -12.05 -1.78
CA LYS A 166 -7.13 -12.47 -0.64
C LYS A 166 -6.31 -12.98 0.55
N TYR A 167 -7.00 -13.06 1.67
CA TYR A 167 -6.55 -13.81 2.84
C TYR A 167 -7.20 -15.20 2.80
N ILE A 168 -6.42 -16.26 3.01
CA ILE A 168 -6.86 -17.66 2.95
C ILE A 168 -6.48 -18.32 4.28
N GLY A 169 -7.45 -18.41 5.21
CA GLY A 169 -7.13 -18.86 6.56
C GLY A 169 -6.17 -17.89 7.25
N ASP A 170 -4.97 -18.36 7.52
CA ASP A 170 -3.85 -17.59 8.07
C ASP A 170 -2.82 -17.14 7.01
N GLY A 171 -3.11 -17.44 5.73
CA GLY A 171 -2.26 -17.11 4.60
C GLY A 171 -2.62 -15.83 3.87
N ILE A 172 -1.65 -15.29 3.15
CA ILE A 172 -1.80 -14.15 2.25
C ILE A 172 -1.43 -14.59 0.84
N LEU A 173 -2.34 -14.35 -0.11
CA LEU A 173 -2.08 -14.45 -1.54
C LEU A 173 -1.91 -13.06 -2.12
N ALA A 174 -0.76 -12.80 -2.72
CA ALA A 174 -0.47 -11.53 -3.37
C ALA A 174 0.13 -11.73 -4.77
N ALA A 175 -0.15 -10.78 -5.66
CA ALA A 175 0.36 -10.74 -7.02
C ALA A 175 1.11 -9.43 -7.29
N PHE A 176 2.20 -9.50 -8.03
CA PHE A 176 3.03 -8.36 -8.46
C PHE A 176 3.12 -8.35 -9.98
N GLY A 177 2.98 -7.21 -10.62
CA GLY A 177 2.97 -7.09 -12.07
C GLY A 177 1.60 -6.87 -12.67
N THR A 178 0.56 -6.68 -11.85
CA THR A 178 -0.81 -6.46 -12.30
C THR A 178 -1.01 -5.14 -13.03
N ARG A 179 -0.03 -4.23 -12.97
CA ARG A 179 -0.03 -2.90 -13.62
C ARG A 179 0.85 -2.85 -14.86
N GLY A 180 1.42 -3.97 -15.30
CA GLY A 180 2.26 -4.05 -16.49
C GLY A 180 3.74 -3.73 -16.26
N GLU A 181 4.22 -3.90 -15.01
CA GLU A 181 5.64 -3.79 -14.68
C GLU A 181 6.44 -4.89 -15.37
N SER A 182 7.74 -4.64 -15.59
CA SER A 182 8.62 -5.63 -16.20
C SER A 182 8.79 -6.88 -15.30
N PRO A 183 9.00 -8.08 -15.88
CA PRO A 183 9.21 -9.31 -15.12
C PRO A 183 10.29 -9.20 -14.04
N ALA A 184 11.41 -8.55 -14.33
CA ALA A 184 12.47 -8.32 -13.35
C ALA A 184 12.00 -7.46 -12.16
N ASN A 185 11.22 -6.40 -12.43
CA ASN A 185 10.70 -5.54 -11.38
C ASN A 185 9.65 -6.27 -10.53
N THR A 186 8.76 -7.07 -11.13
CA THR A 186 7.74 -7.83 -10.39
C THR A 186 8.38 -8.86 -9.48
N CYS A 187 9.39 -9.59 -9.96
CA CYS A 187 10.15 -10.55 -9.15
C CYS A 187 10.90 -9.86 -8.02
N ARG A 188 11.57 -8.73 -8.28
CA ARG A 188 12.29 -7.96 -7.27
C ARG A 188 11.36 -7.42 -6.19
N ASN A 189 10.21 -6.89 -6.57
CA ASN A 189 9.20 -6.37 -5.66
C ASN A 189 8.60 -7.48 -4.77
N ALA A 190 8.35 -8.66 -5.33
CA ALA A 190 7.87 -9.81 -4.56
C ALA A 190 8.90 -10.27 -3.52
N VAL A 191 10.18 -10.34 -3.90
CA VAL A 191 11.26 -10.69 -2.95
C VAL A 191 11.41 -9.63 -1.86
N ARG A 192 11.36 -8.32 -2.19
CA ARG A 192 11.36 -7.24 -1.19
C ARG A 192 10.21 -7.38 -0.21
N ALA A 193 9.00 -7.61 -0.73
CA ALA A 193 7.82 -7.81 0.09
C ALA A 193 7.99 -9.02 1.03
N ALA A 194 8.47 -10.14 0.53
CA ALA A 194 8.69 -11.34 1.33
C ALA A 194 9.69 -11.11 2.47
N LEU A 195 10.83 -10.45 2.18
CA LEU A 195 11.82 -10.12 3.20
C LEU A 195 11.27 -9.12 4.23
N GLY A 196 10.49 -8.15 3.80
CA GLY A 196 9.78 -7.22 4.69
C GLY A 196 8.75 -7.94 5.57
N MET A 197 7.98 -8.88 5.03
CA MET A 197 7.04 -9.71 5.80
C MET A 197 7.75 -10.55 6.86
N GLN A 198 8.93 -11.12 6.54
CA GLN A 198 9.73 -11.85 7.51
C GLN A 198 10.24 -10.95 8.64
N ASP A 199 10.67 -9.73 8.33
CA ASP A 199 11.08 -8.74 9.36
C ASP A 199 9.88 -8.37 10.25
N VAL A 200 8.71 -8.17 9.68
CA VAL A 200 7.46 -7.96 10.43
C VAL A 200 7.16 -9.13 11.37
N ALA A 201 7.23 -10.37 10.88
CA ALA A 201 6.97 -11.55 11.69
C ALA A 201 7.97 -11.67 12.86
N LYS A 202 9.25 -11.42 12.61
CA LYS A 202 10.29 -11.40 13.65
C LYS A 202 10.01 -10.36 14.73
N ARG A 203 9.54 -9.17 14.36
CA ARG A 203 9.22 -8.09 15.30
C ARG A 203 7.95 -8.35 16.11
N LEU A 204 6.95 -8.98 15.51
CA LEU A 204 5.70 -9.30 16.19
C LEU A 204 5.80 -10.55 17.09
N SER A 205 6.71 -11.48 16.79
CA SER A 205 6.83 -12.77 17.53
C SER A 205 6.99 -12.60 19.03
N PRO A 206 7.89 -11.73 19.56
CA PRO A 206 8.02 -11.56 21.01
C PRO A 206 6.73 -11.10 21.69
N VAL A 207 5.96 -10.22 21.05
CA VAL A 207 4.67 -9.74 21.56
C VAL A 207 3.64 -10.86 21.56
N PHE A 208 3.58 -11.65 20.50
CA PHE A 208 2.65 -12.78 20.41
C PHE A 208 3.02 -13.92 21.37
N GLU A 209 4.31 -14.14 21.61
CA GLU A 209 4.77 -15.09 22.62
C GLU A 209 4.37 -14.65 24.01
N GLN A 210 4.52 -13.38 24.34
CA GLN A 210 4.17 -12.84 25.65
C GLN A 210 2.65 -12.81 25.87
N GLU A 211 1.87 -12.39 24.87
CA GLU A 211 0.42 -12.19 25.01
C GLU A 211 -0.37 -13.48 24.82
N PHE A 212 0.07 -14.39 23.94
CA PHE A 212 -0.71 -15.55 23.49
C PHE A 212 0.03 -16.88 23.54
N ASN A 213 1.26 -16.89 24.04
CA ASN A 213 2.16 -18.06 24.00
C ASN A 213 2.28 -18.63 22.57
N PHE A 214 2.40 -17.73 21.58
CA PHE A 214 2.37 -18.01 20.15
C PHE A 214 3.64 -17.50 19.47
N SER A 215 4.48 -18.41 18.99
CA SER A 215 5.68 -18.04 18.22
C SER A 215 5.31 -17.78 16.76
N LEU A 216 5.33 -16.49 16.35
CA LEU A 216 4.98 -16.10 14.99
C LEU A 216 6.15 -16.35 14.03
N ARG A 217 6.01 -17.35 13.19
CA ARG A 217 6.90 -17.64 12.07
C ARG A 217 6.07 -17.85 10.81
N ILE A 218 6.56 -17.39 9.67
CA ILE A 218 5.88 -17.52 8.38
C ILE A 218 6.74 -18.28 7.38
N GLY A 219 6.10 -19.03 6.50
CA GLY A 219 6.66 -19.56 5.29
C GLY A 219 6.21 -18.75 4.09
N ILE A 220 7.08 -18.54 3.11
CA ILE A 220 6.75 -17.77 1.90
C ILE A 220 7.26 -18.51 0.67
N GLY A 221 6.37 -18.70 -0.31
CA GLY A 221 6.67 -19.23 -1.64
C GLY A 221 6.46 -18.17 -2.71
N ILE A 222 7.42 -18.03 -3.62
CA ILE A 222 7.35 -17.07 -4.74
C ILE A 222 7.54 -17.80 -6.06
N HIS A 223 6.64 -17.53 -7.01
CA HIS A 223 6.71 -18.07 -8.36
C HIS A 223 6.30 -17.02 -9.39
N PHE A 224 7.02 -16.98 -10.53
CA PHE A 224 6.70 -16.12 -11.66
C PHE A 224 6.08 -16.94 -12.79
N GLY A 225 5.02 -16.42 -13.40
CA GLY A 225 4.36 -17.06 -14.54
C GLY A 225 3.08 -16.35 -14.97
N THR A 226 2.39 -16.95 -15.92
CA THR A 226 1.15 -16.41 -16.50
C THR A 226 -0.05 -16.72 -15.62
N VAL A 227 -0.94 -15.72 -15.48
CA VAL A 227 -2.24 -15.82 -14.82
C VAL A 227 -3.32 -15.12 -15.64
N ILE A 228 -4.57 -15.43 -15.34
CA ILE A 228 -5.72 -14.62 -15.75
C ILE A 228 -6.13 -13.74 -14.56
N LEU A 229 -6.04 -12.42 -14.71
CA LEU A 229 -6.64 -11.47 -13.79
C LEU A 229 -8.06 -11.17 -14.28
N GLY A 230 -9.06 -11.46 -13.48
CA GLY A 230 -10.45 -11.31 -13.90
C GLY A 230 -11.42 -11.16 -12.75
N ARG A 231 -12.65 -10.73 -13.09
CA ARG A 231 -13.77 -10.64 -12.14
C ARG A 231 -14.51 -11.97 -12.12
N ILE A 232 -14.40 -12.71 -11.03
CA ILE A 232 -14.95 -14.06 -10.89
C ILE A 232 -15.96 -14.11 -9.75
N GLY A 233 -17.01 -14.92 -9.97
CA GLY A 233 -18.04 -15.15 -8.97
C GLY A 233 -19.45 -14.86 -9.49
N HIS A 234 -20.40 -15.01 -8.57
CA HIS A 234 -21.82 -14.71 -8.85
C HIS A 234 -22.00 -13.21 -9.15
N PRO A 235 -22.90 -12.81 -10.08
CA PRO A 235 -23.11 -11.39 -10.43
C PRO A 235 -23.31 -10.45 -9.25
N GLY A 236 -23.92 -10.90 -8.15
CA GLY A 236 -24.10 -10.13 -6.92
C GLY A 236 -22.88 -10.13 -5.97
N LYS A 237 -21.83 -10.91 -6.27
CA LYS A 237 -20.61 -11.01 -5.43
C LYS A 237 -19.41 -11.43 -6.28
N ARG A 238 -18.99 -10.56 -7.18
CA ARG A 238 -17.77 -10.75 -7.97
C ARG A 238 -16.56 -10.20 -7.24
N GLN A 239 -15.45 -10.90 -7.36
CA GLN A 239 -14.15 -10.47 -6.84
C GLN A 239 -13.16 -10.40 -8.00
N ILE A 240 -12.31 -9.38 -7.99
CA ILE A 240 -11.13 -9.36 -8.85
C ILE A 240 -10.14 -10.34 -8.23
N THR A 241 -9.65 -11.29 -9.02
CA THR A 241 -8.73 -12.32 -8.54
C THR A 241 -7.82 -12.81 -9.66
N VAL A 242 -6.65 -13.32 -9.27
CA VAL A 242 -5.74 -14.01 -10.18
C VAL A 242 -6.02 -15.51 -10.20
N ILE A 243 -6.07 -16.12 -11.41
CA ILE A 243 -6.29 -17.55 -11.61
C ILE A 243 -5.24 -18.10 -12.57
N GLY A 244 -4.75 -19.27 -12.27
CA GLY A 244 -3.80 -20.00 -13.11
C GLY A 244 -2.98 -21.01 -12.33
N ASP A 245 -2.25 -21.86 -13.08
CA ASP A 245 -1.33 -22.82 -12.48
C ASP A 245 -0.22 -22.11 -11.65
N THR A 246 0.18 -20.91 -12.06
CA THR A 246 1.14 -20.04 -11.37
C THR A 246 0.74 -19.80 -9.92
N VAL A 247 -0.56 -19.60 -9.63
CA VAL A 247 -1.07 -19.41 -8.27
C VAL A 247 -0.91 -20.68 -7.43
N ASN A 248 -1.29 -21.82 -8.02
CA ASN A 248 -1.15 -23.13 -7.37
C ASN A 248 0.32 -23.48 -7.11
N MET A 249 1.20 -23.11 -8.04
CA MET A 249 2.65 -23.31 -7.88
C MET A 249 3.19 -22.54 -6.69
N ALA A 250 2.86 -21.25 -6.56
CA ALA A 250 3.31 -20.45 -5.42
C ALA A 250 2.86 -21.04 -4.07
N SER A 251 1.62 -21.53 -3.99
CA SER A 251 1.10 -22.19 -2.79
C SER A 251 1.86 -23.49 -2.46
N ARG A 252 2.18 -24.30 -3.48
CA ARG A 252 2.97 -25.53 -3.29
C ARG A 252 4.40 -25.23 -2.87
N ILE A 253 5.02 -24.20 -3.46
CA ILE A 253 6.36 -23.72 -3.06
C ILE A 253 6.35 -23.23 -1.62
N GLU A 254 5.30 -22.52 -1.19
CA GLU A 254 5.14 -22.16 0.21
C GLU A 254 5.13 -23.41 1.10
N SER A 255 4.31 -24.40 0.77
CA SER A 255 4.21 -25.66 1.56
C SER A 255 5.57 -26.37 1.68
N MET A 256 6.38 -26.40 0.61
CA MET A 256 7.74 -26.96 0.60
C MET A 256 8.69 -26.23 1.57
N THR A 257 8.43 -24.95 1.92
CA THR A 257 9.25 -24.23 2.90
C THR A 257 9.21 -24.90 4.29
N LYS A 258 8.12 -25.60 4.63
CA LYS A 258 7.99 -26.37 5.86
C LYS A 258 8.84 -27.63 5.82
N GLU A 259 8.80 -28.33 4.69
CA GLU A 259 9.54 -29.59 4.51
C GLU A 259 11.04 -29.36 4.50
N LEU A 260 11.49 -28.27 3.84
CA LEU A 260 12.89 -27.90 3.75
C LEU A 260 13.41 -27.08 4.97
N GLY A 261 12.54 -26.73 5.90
CA GLY A 261 12.90 -25.96 7.10
C GLY A 261 13.38 -24.53 6.84
N VAL A 262 13.00 -23.93 5.70
CA VAL A 262 13.42 -22.59 5.29
C VAL A 262 12.23 -21.61 5.27
N PRO A 263 12.44 -20.32 5.56
CA PRO A 263 11.34 -19.38 5.64
C PRO A 263 10.90 -18.80 4.28
N LEU A 264 11.75 -18.86 3.24
CA LEU A 264 11.47 -18.32 1.91
C LEU A 264 12.04 -19.22 0.83
N LEU A 265 11.19 -19.60 -0.10
CA LEU A 265 11.56 -20.31 -1.34
C LEU A 265 11.16 -19.50 -2.56
N VAL A 266 12.03 -19.45 -3.54
CA VAL A 266 11.76 -18.90 -4.87
C VAL A 266 11.99 -19.96 -5.94
N SER A 267 11.17 -19.94 -6.98
CA SER A 267 11.35 -20.85 -8.14
C SER A 267 12.45 -20.39 -9.07
N ASP A 268 12.93 -21.28 -9.92
CA ASP A 268 13.83 -21.01 -11.02
C ASP A 268 13.35 -19.88 -11.94
N SER A 269 12.05 -19.77 -12.18
CA SER A 269 11.48 -18.69 -13.00
C SER A 269 11.69 -17.30 -12.37
N VAL A 270 11.69 -17.19 -11.04
CA VAL A 270 12.02 -15.93 -10.34
C VAL A 270 13.51 -15.64 -10.43
N VAL A 271 14.36 -16.67 -10.23
CA VAL A 271 15.83 -16.53 -10.30
C VAL A 271 16.28 -16.09 -11.69
N ALA A 272 15.66 -16.63 -12.74
CA ALA A 272 15.95 -16.28 -14.13
C ALA A 272 15.74 -14.78 -14.44
N HIS A 273 14.79 -14.13 -13.77
CA HIS A 273 14.54 -12.69 -13.92
C HIS A 273 15.40 -11.81 -13.00
N LEU A 274 16.18 -12.40 -12.09
CA LEU A 274 17.03 -11.70 -11.15
C LEU A 274 18.47 -12.28 -11.13
N PRO A 275 19.14 -12.40 -12.29
CA PRO A 275 20.44 -13.06 -12.37
C PRO A 275 21.47 -12.36 -11.47
N GLY A 276 22.09 -13.15 -10.55
CA GLY A 276 23.09 -12.64 -9.60
C GLY A 276 22.60 -11.68 -8.53
N ALA A 277 21.32 -11.30 -8.53
CA ALA A 277 20.79 -10.31 -7.61
C ALA A 277 20.37 -10.89 -6.25
N LEU A 278 20.23 -12.21 -6.15
CA LEU A 278 19.75 -12.88 -4.94
C LEU A 278 20.85 -13.72 -4.30
N ARG A 279 20.91 -13.68 -2.97
CA ARG A 279 21.69 -14.60 -2.17
C ARG A 279 20.84 -15.86 -1.93
N LEU A 280 21.22 -16.93 -2.60
CA LEU A 280 20.46 -18.19 -2.67
C LEU A 280 21.23 -19.32 -1.98
N GLY A 281 20.49 -20.17 -1.26
CA GLY A 281 20.98 -21.46 -0.82
C GLY A 281 21.01 -22.49 -1.96
N PRO A 282 21.49 -23.72 -1.66
CA PRO A 282 21.54 -24.79 -2.66
C PRO A 282 20.12 -25.11 -3.17
N PRO A 283 19.97 -25.31 -4.51
CA PRO A 283 18.67 -25.63 -5.09
C PRO A 283 18.20 -27.04 -4.69
N THR A 284 16.90 -27.19 -4.56
CA THR A 284 16.23 -28.47 -4.38
C THR A 284 15.32 -28.72 -5.56
N GLU A 285 15.46 -29.88 -6.17
CA GLU A 285 14.55 -30.33 -7.22
C GLU A 285 13.25 -30.86 -6.59
N ALA A 286 12.12 -30.27 -6.92
CA ALA A 286 10.82 -30.64 -6.40
C ALA A 286 9.87 -31.12 -7.49
N LEU A 287 9.27 -32.28 -7.29
CA LEU A 287 8.16 -32.78 -8.09
C LEU A 287 6.86 -32.23 -7.45
N LEU A 288 6.35 -31.15 -8.03
CA LEU A 288 5.15 -30.52 -7.50
C LEU A 288 3.90 -31.23 -8.04
N LYS A 289 3.00 -31.62 -7.14
CA LYS A 289 1.78 -32.40 -7.44
C LYS A 289 1.00 -31.78 -8.61
N GLY A 290 0.72 -32.59 -9.65
CA GLY A 290 -0.10 -32.19 -10.80
C GLY A 290 0.66 -31.49 -11.93
N ARG A 291 1.99 -31.54 -11.96
CA ARG A 291 2.82 -31.09 -13.10
C ARG A 291 3.68 -32.22 -13.64
N ALA A 292 3.84 -32.27 -14.96
CA ALA A 292 4.83 -33.14 -15.60
C ALA A 292 6.17 -32.40 -15.59
N GLY A 293 7.14 -32.91 -14.80
CA GLY A 293 8.48 -32.34 -14.65
C GLY A 293 8.78 -31.76 -13.28
N SER A 294 10.07 -31.63 -13.00
CA SER A 294 10.58 -31.04 -11.76
C SER A 294 10.75 -29.52 -11.90
N THR A 295 10.69 -28.83 -10.79
CA THR A 295 10.98 -27.40 -10.66
C THR A 295 12.11 -27.22 -9.68
N LEU A 296 13.10 -26.39 -10.00
CA LEU A 296 14.15 -26.04 -9.07
C LEU A 296 13.67 -24.95 -8.13
N LEU A 297 13.78 -25.21 -6.84
CA LEU A 297 13.44 -24.29 -5.76
C LEU A 297 14.70 -23.86 -5.02
N TYR A 298 14.81 -22.59 -4.76
CA TYR A 298 15.98 -22.01 -4.10
C TYR A 298 15.57 -21.36 -2.77
N PRO A 299 16.18 -21.74 -1.65
CA PRO A 299 16.13 -20.93 -0.43
C PRO A 299 16.66 -19.54 -0.73
N CYS A 300 15.88 -18.50 -0.40
CA CYS A 300 16.29 -17.12 -0.62
C CYS A 300 16.60 -16.45 0.72
N GLU A 301 17.85 -16.01 0.92
CA GLU A 301 18.33 -15.37 2.13
C GLU A 301 18.29 -13.84 2.06
N GLY A 302 18.11 -13.29 0.87
CA GLY A 302 18.07 -11.85 0.64
C GLY A 302 18.63 -11.44 -0.71
N PHE A 303 18.91 -10.16 -0.86
CA PHE A 303 19.65 -9.64 -2.01
C PHE A 303 21.16 -9.81 -1.82
N SER A 304 21.88 -10.01 -2.92
CA SER A 304 23.36 -10.11 -2.92
C SER A 304 24.01 -8.80 -2.47
N GLU A 305 23.44 -7.67 -2.93
CA GLU A 305 23.83 -6.32 -2.53
C GLU A 305 22.71 -5.67 -1.69
N PRO A 306 23.04 -4.71 -0.79
CA PRO A 306 22.03 -4.00 0.00
C PRO A 306 20.99 -3.35 -0.89
N ASP A 307 19.73 -3.72 -0.72
CA ASP A 307 18.61 -3.12 -1.47
C ASP A 307 18.11 -1.86 -0.77
N THR A 308 18.43 -0.70 -1.36
CA THR A 308 18.12 0.63 -0.80
C THR A 308 16.65 0.79 -0.44
N ILE A 309 15.73 0.32 -1.29
CA ILE A 309 14.29 0.47 -1.06
C ILE A 309 13.85 -0.38 0.13
N LEU A 310 14.28 -1.64 0.19
CA LEU A 310 13.98 -2.53 1.32
C LEU A 310 14.50 -1.95 2.64
N LEU A 311 15.74 -1.45 2.66
CA LEU A 311 16.35 -0.87 3.86
C LEU A 311 15.58 0.35 4.36
N VAL A 312 15.15 1.24 3.47
CA VAL A 312 14.36 2.42 3.84
C VAL A 312 12.97 2.01 4.31
N GLN A 313 12.28 1.12 3.59
CA GLN A 313 10.95 0.65 3.95
C GLN A 313 10.95 -0.05 5.32
N SER A 314 11.81 -1.04 5.53
CA SER A 314 11.84 -1.81 6.78
C SER A 314 12.27 -0.95 7.98
N SER A 315 13.21 -0.03 7.81
CA SER A 315 13.60 0.88 8.88
C SER A 315 12.51 1.91 9.21
N PHE A 316 11.80 2.43 8.20
CA PHE A 316 10.68 3.33 8.41
C PHE A 316 9.51 2.65 9.14
N ASP A 317 9.17 1.42 8.79
CA ASP A 317 8.09 0.66 9.45
C ASP A 317 8.35 0.49 10.95
N ARG A 318 9.61 0.40 11.38
CA ARG A 318 9.98 0.33 12.80
C ARG A 318 9.72 1.64 13.54
N VAL A 319 9.98 2.78 12.92
CA VAL A 319 9.75 4.10 13.54
C VAL A 319 8.31 4.58 13.39
N ALA A 320 7.60 4.14 12.37
CA ALA A 320 6.23 4.54 12.08
C ALA A 320 5.23 4.15 13.18
N VAL A 321 5.53 3.12 13.97
CA VAL A 321 4.74 2.71 15.14
C VAL A 321 4.69 3.83 16.20
N ARG A 322 5.78 4.61 16.31
CA ARG A 322 5.91 5.77 17.23
C ARG A 322 5.91 7.08 16.45
N SER A 323 5.08 7.19 15.46
CA SER A 323 5.11 8.28 14.47
C SER A 323 4.99 9.68 15.07
N LYS A 324 4.18 9.86 16.12
CA LYS A 324 4.05 11.15 16.82
C LYS A 324 5.36 11.54 17.49
N GLU A 325 5.92 10.66 18.31
CA GLU A 325 7.19 10.88 19.03
C GLU A 325 8.34 11.10 18.04
N PHE A 326 8.38 10.33 16.95
CA PHE A 326 9.37 10.50 15.89
C PHE A 326 9.33 11.89 15.28
N GLY A 327 8.16 12.39 14.92
CA GLY A 327 8.02 13.72 14.33
C GLY A 327 8.34 14.84 15.32
N GLU A 328 7.93 14.73 16.58
CA GLU A 328 8.28 15.69 17.65
C GLU A 328 9.80 15.74 17.86
N ARG A 329 10.45 14.58 17.89
CA ARG A 329 11.89 14.45 18.03
C ARG A 329 12.67 15.01 16.84
N PHE A 330 12.17 14.77 15.63
CA PHE A 330 12.73 15.35 14.42
C PHE A 330 12.78 16.89 14.50
N TYR A 331 11.68 17.54 14.84
CA TYR A 331 11.68 19.00 14.96
C TYR A 331 12.54 19.49 16.11
N ALA A 332 12.59 18.79 17.24
CA ALA A 332 13.51 19.09 18.33
C ALA A 332 14.97 19.06 17.88
N ASN A 333 15.39 18.03 17.15
CA ASN A 333 16.72 17.88 16.59
C ASN A 333 17.02 18.97 15.54
N LEU A 334 16.07 19.25 14.64
CA LEU A 334 16.22 20.28 13.61
C LEU A 334 16.44 21.66 14.22
N PHE A 335 15.62 22.07 15.17
CA PHE A 335 15.71 23.39 15.80
C PHE A 335 16.87 23.54 16.78
N LYS A 336 17.30 22.44 17.42
CA LYS A 336 18.49 22.42 18.26
C LYS A 336 19.77 22.65 17.44
N ALA A 337 19.86 22.00 16.30
CA ALA A 337 21.03 22.13 15.42
C ALA A 337 21.01 23.42 14.58
N ASN A 338 19.83 23.95 14.26
CA ASN A 338 19.63 25.08 13.34
C ASN A 338 18.50 25.98 13.89
N PRO A 339 18.75 26.79 14.93
CA PRO A 339 17.70 27.63 15.57
C PRO A 339 17.03 28.61 14.58
N GLU A 340 17.77 29.06 13.57
CA GLU A 340 17.31 30.03 12.58
C GLU A 340 16.14 29.48 11.70
N VAL A 341 16.11 28.18 11.46
CA VAL A 341 15.04 27.59 10.63
C VAL A 341 13.69 27.57 11.36
N ARG A 342 13.66 27.78 12.67
CA ARG A 342 12.42 27.77 13.46
C ARG A 342 11.42 28.83 12.97
N SER A 343 11.91 29.96 12.48
CA SER A 343 11.09 31.05 11.94
C SER A 343 10.32 30.67 10.66
N LEU A 344 10.77 29.63 9.94
CA LEU A 344 10.11 29.11 8.73
C LEU A 344 8.86 28.27 9.08
N PHE A 345 8.73 27.83 10.33
CA PHE A 345 7.63 26.99 10.83
C PHE A 345 6.68 27.81 11.68
N GLN A 346 5.84 28.63 11.03
CA GLN A 346 4.91 29.55 11.70
C GLN A 346 3.62 28.90 12.18
N ASN A 347 3.30 27.68 11.73
CA ASN A 347 2.09 26.96 12.07
C ASN A 347 2.27 26.11 13.34
N ASP A 348 1.15 25.60 13.88
CA ASP A 348 1.14 24.65 14.99
C ASP A 348 2.09 23.47 14.72
N LEU A 349 3.04 23.27 15.62
CA LEU A 349 4.07 22.22 15.51
C LEU A 349 3.46 20.81 15.48
N ALA A 350 2.32 20.60 16.15
CA ALA A 350 1.64 19.32 16.13
C ALA A 350 1.06 19.01 14.72
N ALA A 351 0.51 20.02 14.06
CA ALA A 351 0.05 19.89 12.67
C ALA A 351 1.22 19.64 11.71
N GLN A 352 2.34 20.34 11.89
CA GLN A 352 3.57 20.14 11.11
C GLN A 352 4.15 18.73 11.30
N THR A 353 4.18 18.23 12.53
CA THR A 353 4.63 16.88 12.87
C THR A 353 3.79 15.82 12.12
N LYS A 354 2.47 15.95 12.16
CA LYS A 354 1.56 15.03 11.46
C LYS A 354 1.76 15.07 9.93
N MET A 355 1.96 16.26 9.38
CA MET A 355 2.21 16.46 7.94
C MET A 355 3.53 15.83 7.51
N LEU A 356 4.62 16.04 8.26
CA LEU A 356 5.93 15.45 7.99
C LEU A 356 5.85 13.92 7.95
N VAL A 357 5.27 13.31 8.98
CA VAL A 357 5.16 11.84 9.06
C VAL A 357 4.30 11.28 7.93
N SER A 358 3.19 11.96 7.61
CA SER A 358 2.34 11.56 6.48
C SER A 358 3.09 11.64 5.15
N MET A 359 3.86 12.69 4.94
CA MET A 359 4.69 12.87 3.74
C MET A 359 5.78 11.79 3.66
N LEU A 360 6.51 11.54 4.73
CA LEU A 360 7.53 10.47 4.77
C LEU A 360 6.91 9.11 4.47
N ARG A 361 5.74 8.80 5.03
CA ARG A 361 5.01 7.57 4.72
C ARG A 361 4.66 7.47 3.24
N SER A 362 4.15 8.52 2.64
CA SER A 362 3.81 8.56 1.21
C SER A 362 5.05 8.39 0.34
N LEU A 363 6.17 9.01 0.70
CA LEU A 363 7.44 8.86 -0.01
C LEU A 363 7.97 7.43 0.06
N VAL A 364 8.01 6.84 1.26
CA VAL A 364 8.50 5.46 1.46
C VAL A 364 7.63 4.45 0.70
N LYS A 365 6.31 4.64 0.68
CA LYS A 365 5.38 3.83 -0.13
C LYS A 365 5.57 4.02 -1.63
N GLY A 366 5.97 5.21 -2.05
CA GLY A 366 6.17 5.56 -3.47
C GLY A 366 7.57 5.27 -4.01
N LEU A 367 8.52 4.75 -3.23
CA LEU A 367 9.92 4.56 -3.67
C LEU A 367 10.06 3.66 -4.90
N ASN A 368 9.21 2.66 -5.06
CA ASN A 368 9.17 1.81 -6.24
C ASN A 368 8.53 2.47 -7.48
N ARG A 369 7.93 3.64 -7.30
CA ARG A 369 7.17 4.39 -8.31
C ARG A 369 7.51 5.88 -8.27
N LEU A 370 8.79 6.22 -8.15
CA LEU A 370 9.24 7.61 -8.03
C LEU A 370 8.70 8.48 -9.17
N HIS A 371 8.59 7.95 -10.39
CA HIS A 371 8.02 8.65 -11.55
C HIS A 371 6.53 9.03 -11.35
N GLU A 372 5.75 8.26 -10.58
CA GLU A 372 4.34 8.59 -10.29
C GLU A 372 4.23 9.73 -9.27
N ILE A 373 5.18 9.84 -8.33
CA ILE A 373 5.18 10.87 -7.29
C ILE A 373 6.03 12.09 -7.66
N GLU A 374 6.79 12.04 -8.75
CA GLU A 374 7.65 13.13 -9.22
C GLU A 374 6.87 14.45 -9.40
N GLY A 375 5.70 14.41 -10.02
CA GLY A 375 4.84 15.59 -10.16
C GLY A 375 4.48 16.23 -8.81
N GLY A 376 4.18 15.41 -7.80
CA GLY A 376 3.93 15.89 -6.44
C GLY A 376 5.17 16.48 -5.76
N LEU A 377 6.34 15.89 -5.99
CA LEU A 377 7.62 16.40 -5.49
C LEU A 377 7.98 17.73 -6.15
N ARG A 378 7.79 17.87 -7.46
CA ARG A 378 7.98 19.12 -8.19
C ARG A 378 7.07 20.24 -7.67
N GLU A 379 5.78 19.97 -7.45
CA GLU A 379 4.86 20.94 -6.85
C GLU A 379 5.23 21.32 -5.40
N LEU A 380 5.77 20.38 -4.64
CA LEU A 380 6.30 20.65 -3.31
C LEU A 380 7.55 21.55 -3.37
N GLY A 381 8.46 21.32 -4.32
CA GLY A 381 9.63 22.14 -4.56
C GLY A 381 9.25 23.59 -4.88
N LYS A 382 8.30 23.82 -5.79
CA LYS A 382 7.77 25.16 -6.10
C LYS A 382 7.19 25.87 -4.89
N ARG A 383 6.47 25.16 -4.02
CA ARG A 383 5.97 25.72 -2.75
C ARG A 383 7.10 26.06 -1.79
N HIS A 384 8.15 25.25 -1.69
CA HIS A 384 9.32 25.54 -0.87
C HIS A 384 10.04 26.82 -1.32
N ARG A 385 10.12 27.06 -2.63
CA ARG A 385 10.65 28.34 -3.16
C ARG A 385 9.85 29.55 -2.65
N SER A 386 8.53 29.47 -2.57
CA SER A 386 7.71 30.58 -2.04
C SER A 386 7.99 30.90 -0.57
N TYR A 387 8.52 29.93 0.19
CA TYR A 387 8.99 30.11 1.57
C TYR A 387 10.48 30.45 1.67
N LYS A 388 11.15 30.74 0.54
CA LYS A 388 12.59 31.06 0.44
C LYS A 388 13.50 29.95 1.00
N ILE A 389 13.08 28.67 0.87
CA ILE A 389 13.89 27.52 1.25
C ILE A 389 15.06 27.42 0.24
N THR A 390 16.24 27.23 0.76
CA THR A 390 17.49 27.12 -0.02
C THR A 390 17.97 25.66 -0.10
N PRO A 391 18.83 25.28 -1.05
CA PRO A 391 19.42 23.95 -1.10
C PRO A 391 20.08 23.52 0.23
N THR A 392 20.71 24.45 0.95
CA THR A 392 21.34 24.17 2.26
C THR A 392 20.33 23.82 3.35
N ASP A 393 19.07 24.24 3.22
CA ASP A 393 18.03 23.89 4.19
C ASP A 393 17.60 22.43 4.04
N TYR A 394 17.65 21.88 2.84
CA TYR A 394 17.44 20.44 2.64
C TYR A 394 18.52 19.60 3.35
N ASP A 395 19.77 20.05 3.35
CA ASP A 395 20.86 19.39 4.09
C ASP A 395 20.65 19.41 5.61
N LYS A 396 20.12 20.53 6.15
CA LYS A 396 19.76 20.63 7.56
C LYS A 396 18.66 19.64 7.93
N VAL A 397 17.63 19.55 7.08
CA VAL A 397 16.51 18.59 7.25
C VAL A 397 17.02 17.15 7.15
N ALA A 398 17.87 16.83 6.16
CA ALA A 398 18.47 15.51 6.01
C ALA A 398 19.25 15.07 7.24
N ARG A 399 20.10 15.97 7.80
CA ARG A 399 20.87 15.69 9.02
C ARG A 399 19.97 15.44 10.22
N ALA A 400 18.94 16.26 10.42
CA ALA A 400 17.98 16.09 11.50
C ALA A 400 17.20 14.78 11.37
N LEU A 401 16.82 14.39 10.14
CA LEU A 401 16.13 13.12 9.86
C LEU A 401 17.03 11.92 10.20
N LEU A 402 18.28 11.92 9.72
CA LEU A 402 19.22 10.84 9.99
C LEU A 402 19.54 10.71 11.48
N LEU A 403 19.72 11.81 12.19
CA LEU A 403 19.92 11.80 13.63
C LEU A 403 18.70 11.22 14.36
N THR A 404 17.50 11.59 13.94
CA THR A 404 16.28 11.08 14.55
C THR A 404 16.09 9.59 14.29
N LEU A 405 16.38 9.14 13.07
CA LEU A 405 16.38 7.71 12.74
C LEU A 405 17.37 6.92 13.59
N GLU A 406 18.58 7.44 13.78
CA GLU A 406 19.61 6.84 14.63
C GLU A 406 19.14 6.70 16.08
N GLU A 407 18.54 7.75 16.66
CA GLU A 407 17.99 7.71 18.02
C GLU A 407 16.85 6.69 18.20
N PHE A 408 16.01 6.49 17.16
CA PHE A 408 14.87 5.59 17.24
C PHE A 408 15.20 4.14 16.92
N LEU A 409 16.15 3.92 16.03
CA LEU A 409 16.57 2.59 15.58
C LEU A 409 17.74 2.04 16.41
N ALA A 410 18.49 2.89 17.09
CA ALA A 410 19.64 2.54 17.93
C ALA A 410 20.61 1.56 17.20
N GLU A 411 20.82 0.37 17.73
CA GLU A 411 21.72 -0.65 17.15
C GLU A 411 21.27 -1.14 15.76
N ASP A 412 19.98 -1.01 15.45
CA ASP A 412 19.43 -1.34 14.14
C ASP A 412 19.74 -0.29 13.05
N PHE A 413 20.30 0.88 13.40
CA PHE A 413 20.68 1.92 12.44
C PHE A 413 22.07 1.66 11.86
N THR A 414 22.15 0.66 10.98
CA THR A 414 23.42 0.25 10.36
C THR A 414 23.94 1.28 9.34
N PRO A 415 25.24 1.21 8.97
CA PRO A 415 25.82 2.05 7.90
C PRO A 415 25.06 1.96 6.58
N GLU A 416 24.54 0.77 6.22
CA GLU A 416 23.78 0.52 5.00
C GLU A 416 22.43 1.25 5.06
N ILE A 417 21.71 1.22 6.18
CA ILE A 417 20.46 1.95 6.38
C ILE A 417 20.72 3.46 6.30
N ARG A 418 21.78 3.95 6.95
CA ARG A 418 22.18 5.36 6.86
C ARG A 418 22.45 5.76 5.40
N HIS A 419 23.19 4.94 4.66
CA HIS A 419 23.49 5.18 3.25
C HIS A 419 22.22 5.17 2.40
N ALA A 420 21.33 4.21 2.60
CA ALA A 420 20.05 4.10 1.89
C ALA A 420 19.19 5.35 2.06
N TRP A 421 19.02 5.83 3.30
CA TRP A 421 18.28 7.06 3.58
C TRP A 421 18.90 8.30 2.97
N ARG A 422 20.24 8.42 3.01
CA ARG A 422 20.94 9.53 2.35
C ARG A 422 20.72 9.54 0.85
N THR A 423 20.80 8.38 0.21
CA THR A 423 20.59 8.23 -1.23
C THR A 423 19.16 8.64 -1.62
N VAL A 424 18.15 8.10 -0.93
CA VAL A 424 16.75 8.41 -1.21
C VAL A 424 16.44 9.89 -0.96
N PHE A 425 16.87 10.42 0.18
CA PHE A 425 16.64 11.83 0.50
C PHE A 425 17.35 12.77 -0.49
N GLY A 426 18.58 12.43 -0.88
CA GLY A 426 19.33 13.19 -1.88
C GLY A 426 18.61 13.25 -3.23
N THR A 427 18.10 12.12 -3.73
CA THR A 427 17.30 12.07 -4.96
C THR A 427 16.07 12.96 -4.87
N ILE A 428 15.33 12.88 -3.77
CA ILE A 428 14.12 13.70 -3.53
C ILE A 428 14.49 15.19 -3.48
N ALA A 429 15.54 15.56 -2.75
CA ALA A 429 15.99 16.94 -2.61
C ALA A 429 16.39 17.54 -3.97
N VAL A 430 17.14 16.79 -4.80
CA VAL A 430 17.51 17.20 -6.16
C VAL A 430 16.27 17.47 -6.99
N THR A 431 15.31 16.55 -7.06
CA THR A 431 14.06 16.73 -7.81
C THR A 431 13.29 17.98 -7.36
N MET A 432 13.27 18.27 -6.05
CA MET A 432 12.57 19.44 -5.52
C MET A 432 13.31 20.73 -5.80
N VAL A 433 14.64 20.76 -5.76
CA VAL A 433 15.48 21.93 -6.07
C VAL A 433 15.37 22.27 -7.55
N GLU A 434 15.53 21.30 -8.46
CA GLU A 434 15.38 21.50 -9.90
C GLU A 434 14.00 22.07 -10.24
N ALA A 435 12.93 21.57 -9.64
CA ALA A 435 11.58 22.07 -9.85
C ALA A 435 11.33 23.48 -9.27
N ALA A 436 12.17 23.91 -8.33
CA ALA A 436 12.13 25.26 -7.79
C ALA A 436 12.85 26.28 -8.68
N GLU A 437 13.73 25.83 -9.58
CA GLU A 437 14.43 26.66 -10.56
C GLU A 437 13.61 26.86 -11.85
N ASP A 438 12.75 25.89 -12.21
CA ASP A 438 11.77 25.98 -13.30
C ASP A 438 10.58 26.92 -12.91
#